data_8bf2e07e55c174800e50583ebb608ecb
#
_entry.id   8bf2e07e55c174800e50583ebb608ecb
#
_cell.length_a   1.000
_cell.length_b   1.000
_cell.length_c   1.000
_cell.angle_alpha   90.00
_cell.angle_beta   90.00
_cell.angle_gamma   90.00
#
_symmetry.space_group_name_H-M   'P 1'
#
loop_
_entity.id
_entity.type
_entity.pdbx_description
1 polymer ?
#
loop_
_entity_poly.entity_id
_entity_poly.type
_entity_poly.pdbx_seq_one_letter_code
_entity_poly.pdbx_strand_id
1 'polypeptide(L)'
;MANGSFLRFPDGFVWGTATASYQIEGAWNEDGRGPSVWDTFAHTPGKVCDGTTGDVAVDHYHRYREDVALMAEMGLNASRFSIAWPRVIPAGTGA
;
A
#
# COMPACT_ATOMS: atom_id res chain seq x y z
N MET A 1 27.68 -2.00 18.59
CA MET A 1 28.03 -0.83 17.95
C MET A 1 29.40 -0.37 18.28
N ALA A 2 30.04 -0.33 17.34
CA ALA A 2 31.39 0.04 17.55
C ALA A 2 31.41 1.49 17.96
N ASN A 3 32.23 1.84 18.67
CA ASN A 3 32.95 3.08 19.00
C ASN A 3 32.22 4.41 18.72
N GLY A 4 30.91 4.45 18.61
CA GLY A 4 30.16 5.67 18.41
C GLY A 4 30.27 6.31 17.03
N SER A 5 30.71 5.55 16.04
CA SER A 5 30.72 6.05 14.67
C SER A 5 29.31 6.10 14.10
N PHE A 6 29.04 7.13 13.31
CA PHE A 6 27.77 7.32 12.64
C PHE A 6 28.02 7.48 11.13
N LEU A 7 27.10 6.90 10.35
CA LEU A 7 27.05 7.16 8.92
C LEU A 7 26.11 8.33 8.70
N ARG A 8 26.51 9.26 7.86
CA ARG A 8 25.69 10.43 7.54
C ARG A 8 25.34 10.40 6.06
N PHE A 9 24.09 10.72 5.76
CA PHE A 9 23.64 10.89 4.40
C PHE A 9 23.69 12.37 4.04
N PRO A 10 23.75 12.70 2.75
CA PRO A 10 23.79 14.11 2.32
C PRO A 10 22.58 14.86 2.86
N ASP A 11 22.75 16.17 3.10
CA ASP A 11 21.65 17.04 3.43
C ASP A 11 20.64 17.00 2.28
N GLY A 12 19.34 16.98 2.63
CA GLY A 12 18.29 16.88 1.64
C GLY A 12 18.03 15.46 1.13
N PHE A 13 18.71 14.46 1.71
CA PHE A 13 18.44 13.07 1.35
C PHE A 13 16.98 12.72 1.62
N VAL A 14 16.35 12.04 0.66
CA VAL A 14 14.93 11.68 0.76
C VAL A 14 14.79 10.34 1.47
N TRP A 15 14.13 10.36 2.62
CA TRP A 15 13.81 9.17 3.40
C TRP A 15 12.33 8.88 3.21
N GLY A 16 12.00 7.73 2.64
CA GLY A 16 10.62 7.49 2.30
C GLY A 16 10.20 6.04 2.31
N THR A 17 8.93 5.86 2.05
CA THR A 17 8.31 4.55 1.86
C THR A 17 7.74 4.46 0.45
N ALA A 18 7.55 3.23 -0.01
CA ALA A 18 6.90 2.97 -1.28
C ALA A 18 5.90 1.83 -1.08
N THR A 19 4.66 2.07 -1.45
CA THR A 19 3.58 1.09 -1.31
C THR A 19 2.81 0.98 -2.63
N ALA A 20 1.96 -0.03 -2.71
CA ALA A 20 1.03 -0.17 -3.81
C ALA A 20 -0.33 -0.57 -3.26
N SER A 21 -1.39 -0.05 -3.87
CA SER A 21 -2.74 -0.16 -3.33
C SER A 21 -3.15 -1.60 -3.04
N TYR A 22 -2.97 -2.50 -3.99
CA TYR A 22 -3.38 -3.88 -3.79
C TYR A 22 -2.62 -4.56 -2.65
N GLN A 23 -1.35 -4.20 -2.48
CA GLN A 23 -0.48 -4.84 -1.49
C GLN A 23 -0.82 -4.45 -0.07
N ILE A 24 -1.44 -3.29 0.16
CA ILE A 24 -1.64 -2.79 1.52
C ILE A 24 -3.07 -2.44 1.88
N GLU A 25 -3.91 -2.03 0.92
CA GLU A 25 -5.20 -1.43 1.27
C GLU A 25 -6.19 -2.39 1.91
N GLY A 26 -6.36 -3.57 1.36
CA GLY A 26 -7.50 -4.41 1.75
C GLY A 26 -8.81 -3.79 1.30
N ALA A 27 -9.89 -4.04 2.03
CA ALA A 27 -11.21 -3.49 1.74
C ALA A 27 -11.57 -3.61 0.25
N TRP A 28 -11.30 -4.78 -0.31
CA TRP A 28 -11.31 -4.98 -1.77
C TRP A 28 -12.69 -4.76 -2.41
N ASN A 29 -13.75 -4.93 -1.65
CA ASN A 29 -15.12 -4.80 -2.14
C ASN A 29 -15.96 -3.83 -1.28
N GLU A 30 -15.31 -2.93 -0.55
CA GLU A 30 -16.01 -1.98 0.31
C GLU A 30 -16.16 -0.63 -0.37
N ASP A 31 -17.19 0.11 0.05
CA ASP A 31 -17.46 1.47 -0.41
C ASP A 31 -17.54 1.60 -1.93
N GLY A 32 -18.09 0.58 -2.57
CA GLY A 32 -18.35 0.60 -3.99
C GLY A 32 -17.16 0.27 -4.88
N ARG A 33 -16.03 -0.13 -4.29
CA ARG A 33 -14.85 -0.48 -5.08
C ARG A 33 -15.15 -1.66 -6.01
N GLY A 34 -14.81 -1.49 -7.30
CA GLY A 34 -14.87 -2.57 -8.27
C GLY A 34 -13.62 -3.46 -8.21
N PRO A 35 -13.64 -4.63 -8.86
CA PRO A 35 -12.47 -5.51 -8.87
C PRO A 35 -11.37 -4.96 -9.76
N SER A 36 -10.12 -5.11 -9.30
CA SER A 36 -8.94 -4.87 -10.12
C SER A 36 -8.49 -6.15 -10.79
N VAL A 37 -7.51 -6.04 -11.70
CA VAL A 37 -6.91 -7.23 -12.30
C VAL A 37 -6.28 -8.13 -11.25
N TRP A 38 -5.74 -7.54 -10.18
CA TRP A 38 -5.14 -8.31 -9.08
C TRP A 38 -6.18 -9.06 -8.27
N ASP A 39 -7.38 -8.48 -8.07
CA ASP A 39 -8.47 -9.19 -7.40
C ASP A 39 -8.85 -10.42 -8.20
N THR A 40 -9.03 -10.26 -9.50
CA THR A 40 -9.39 -11.37 -10.39
C THR A 40 -8.30 -12.43 -10.38
N PHE A 41 -7.05 -12.03 -10.50
CA PHE A 41 -5.91 -12.95 -10.51
C PHE A 41 -5.82 -13.73 -9.19
N ALA A 42 -5.85 -13.02 -8.08
CA ALA A 42 -5.66 -13.63 -6.76
C ALA A 42 -6.82 -14.56 -6.39
N HIS A 43 -8.03 -14.25 -6.85
CA HIS A 43 -9.19 -15.09 -6.60
C HIS A 43 -9.32 -16.26 -7.57
N THR A 44 -8.52 -16.30 -8.63
CA THR A 44 -8.54 -17.40 -9.57
C THR A 44 -7.81 -18.60 -8.98
N PRO A 45 -8.47 -19.78 -8.87
CA PRO A 45 -7.82 -20.95 -8.28
C PRO A 45 -6.52 -21.30 -8.97
N GLY A 46 -5.49 -21.63 -8.19
CA GLY A 46 -4.19 -22.08 -8.68
C GLY A 46 -3.26 -21.00 -9.17
N LYS A 47 -3.65 -19.73 -9.13
CA LYS A 47 -2.77 -18.65 -9.59
C LYS A 47 -1.84 -18.14 -8.51
N VAL A 48 -2.26 -18.17 -7.25
CA VAL A 48 -1.43 -17.80 -6.11
C VAL A 48 -1.07 -19.07 -5.35
N CYS A 49 0.20 -19.23 -5.02
CA CYS A 49 0.77 -20.47 -4.52
C CYS A 49 -0.01 -21.11 -3.37
N ASP A 50 -0.42 -20.31 -2.40
CA ASP A 50 -1.14 -20.79 -1.21
C ASP A 50 -2.56 -20.24 -1.12
N GLY A 51 -3.06 -19.63 -2.19
CA GLY A 51 -4.41 -19.09 -2.22
C GLY A 51 -4.59 -17.77 -1.48
N THR A 52 -3.51 -17.15 -1.03
CA THR A 52 -3.63 -15.85 -0.34
C THR A 52 -4.07 -14.76 -1.31
N THR A 53 -4.74 -13.75 -0.78
CA THR A 53 -5.26 -12.63 -1.55
C THR A 53 -4.90 -11.32 -0.86
N GLY A 54 -5.14 -10.20 -1.56
CA GLY A 54 -5.00 -8.88 -0.99
C GLY A 54 -6.30 -8.34 -0.39
N ASP A 55 -7.27 -9.21 -0.10
CA ASP A 55 -8.59 -8.78 0.36
C ASP A 55 -8.54 -7.97 1.65
N VAL A 56 -7.65 -8.31 2.54
CA VAL A 56 -7.42 -7.60 3.80
C VAL A 56 -6.04 -6.95 3.81
N ALA A 57 -5.01 -7.69 3.37
CA ALA A 57 -3.62 -7.25 3.38
C ALA A 57 -3.24 -6.71 4.76
N VAL A 58 -2.66 -5.52 4.85
CA VAL A 58 -2.39 -4.86 6.13
C VAL A 58 -3.47 -3.86 6.50
N ASP A 59 -4.57 -3.90 5.79
CA ASP A 59 -5.79 -3.14 6.08
C ASP A 59 -5.57 -1.62 6.11
N HIS A 60 -4.73 -1.13 5.23
CA HIS A 60 -4.40 0.29 5.17
C HIS A 60 -5.64 1.16 4.92
N TYR A 61 -6.62 0.64 4.20
CA TYR A 61 -7.85 1.37 3.92
C TYR A 61 -8.52 1.85 5.22
N HIS A 62 -8.53 0.99 6.24
CA HIS A 62 -9.13 1.35 7.54
C HIS A 62 -8.12 1.96 8.52
N ARG A 63 -6.82 1.68 8.31
CA ARG A 63 -5.77 2.06 9.25
C ARG A 63 -4.86 3.17 8.75
N TYR A 64 -5.23 3.85 7.67
CA TYR A 64 -4.34 4.82 7.05
C TYR A 64 -3.86 5.91 8.02
N ARG A 65 -4.70 6.30 8.98
CA ARG A 65 -4.31 7.33 9.95
C ARG A 65 -3.18 6.87 10.85
N GLU A 66 -3.26 5.64 11.34
CA GLU A 66 -2.20 5.04 12.15
C GLU A 66 -0.92 4.88 11.33
N ASP A 67 -1.06 4.42 10.09
CA ASP A 67 0.07 4.16 9.22
C ASP A 67 0.80 5.45 8.87
N VAL A 68 0.06 6.51 8.55
CA VAL A 68 0.66 7.82 8.25
C VAL A 68 1.31 8.41 9.49
N ALA A 69 0.67 8.27 10.65
CA ALA A 69 1.25 8.73 11.91
C ALA A 69 2.56 8.01 12.21
N LEU A 70 2.62 6.71 11.94
CA LEU A 70 3.84 5.93 12.12
C LEU A 70 4.96 6.44 11.19
N MET A 71 4.64 6.70 9.93
CA MET A 71 5.62 7.25 8.99
C MET A 71 6.16 8.61 9.47
N ALA A 72 5.28 9.46 9.97
CA ALA A 72 5.69 10.76 10.52
C ALA A 72 6.57 10.58 11.75
N GLU A 73 6.22 9.65 12.62
CA GLU A 73 7.00 9.36 13.84
C GLU A 73 8.39 8.84 13.51
N MET A 74 8.51 8.07 12.42
CA MET A 74 9.80 7.58 11.94
C MET A 74 10.67 8.67 11.31
N GLY A 75 10.13 9.87 11.13
CA GLY A 75 10.88 10.98 10.54
C GLY A 75 11.00 10.90 9.02
N LEU A 76 10.13 10.16 8.35
CA LEU A 76 10.15 10.07 6.90
C LEU A 76 9.63 11.35 6.25
N ASN A 77 10.18 11.70 5.10
CA ASN A 77 9.80 12.93 4.42
C ASN A 77 9.26 12.69 3.01
N ALA A 78 9.02 11.44 2.65
CA ALA A 78 8.47 11.09 1.34
C ALA A 78 7.68 9.80 1.42
N SER A 79 6.67 9.67 0.56
CA SER A 79 5.92 8.44 0.43
C SER A 79 5.44 8.30 -1.01
N ARG A 80 5.71 7.15 -1.62
CA ARG A 80 5.16 6.80 -2.92
C ARG A 80 4.03 5.82 -2.72
N PHE A 81 2.92 6.06 -3.38
CA PHE A 81 1.78 5.15 -3.33
C PHE A 81 1.13 5.08 -4.69
N SER A 82 0.36 4.03 -4.93
CA SER A 82 -0.46 3.95 -6.13
C SER A 82 -1.91 4.30 -5.80
N ILE A 83 -2.63 4.75 -6.80
CA ILE A 83 -4.05 5.05 -6.68
C ILE A 83 -4.84 3.86 -7.23
N ALA A 84 -5.72 3.30 -6.40
CA ALA A 84 -6.54 2.17 -6.80
C ALA A 84 -7.65 2.66 -7.76
N TRP A 85 -7.42 2.50 -9.06
CA TRP A 85 -8.38 2.95 -10.06
C TRP A 85 -9.79 2.39 -9.85
N PRO A 86 -9.95 1.07 -9.54
CA PRO A 86 -11.30 0.53 -9.32
C PRO A 86 -12.01 1.10 -8.09
N ARG A 87 -11.29 1.77 -7.20
CA ARG A 87 -11.91 2.47 -6.07
C ARG A 87 -12.42 3.83 -6.50
N VAL A 88 -11.68 4.51 -7.36
CA VAL A 88 -12.03 5.85 -7.85
C VAL A 88 -13.12 5.76 -8.92
N ILE A 89 -12.94 4.87 -9.87
CA ILE A 89 -13.89 4.64 -10.98
C ILE A 89 -14.21 3.13 -11.03
N PRO A 90 -15.17 2.65 -10.24
CA PRO A 90 -15.42 1.21 -10.09
C PRO A 90 -15.71 0.46 -11.40
N ALA A 91 -16.34 1.12 -12.36
CA ALA A 91 -16.63 0.52 -13.66
C ALA A 91 -15.44 0.57 -14.63
N GLY A 92 -14.36 1.23 -14.24
CA GLY A 92 -13.16 1.37 -15.06
C GLY A 92 -13.20 2.54 -16.03
N THR A 93 -14.37 2.97 -16.45
CA THR A 93 -14.56 4.10 -17.36
C THR A 93 -15.83 4.85 -16.97
N GLY A 94 -15.98 6.04 -17.51
CA GLY A 94 -17.13 6.89 -17.25
C GLY A 94 -16.87 7.86 -16.12
N ALA A 95 -17.93 8.43 -15.63
CA ALA A 95 -17.86 9.43 -14.56
C ALA A 95 -18.26 8.85 -13.22
#